data_2c3939bd0eab513ab62fa3b624d704d0
#
_entry.id   2c3939bd0eab513ab62fa3b624d704d0
#
_cell.length_a   1.000
_cell.length_b   1.000
_cell.length_c   1.000
_cell.angle_alpha   90.00
_cell.angle_beta   90.00
_cell.angle_gamma   90.00
#
_symmetry.space_group_name_H-M   'P 1'
#
loop_
_entity.id
_entity.type
_entity.pdbx_description
1 polymer ?
#
loop_
_entity_poly.entity_id
_entity_poly.type
_entity_poly.pdbx_seq_one_letter_code
_entity_poly.pdbx_strand_id
1 'polypeptide(L)'
;MRKLPPLNALKAFEAAARHLSFTRAADELYVTQAAVSHQVKGLEEFLGVQLFLRRNRSLLLTPEGQTYYLEMKEIFDHIMQATDRVKFASQRGSLTISLPPSFAILWFVPRLSRFREAYPDIDVRIRAVDEVDGSLTDDVDVAIYYGSGKWPGLKAFKLHNEYLIPVCSPLLLGGTKPLREPRDLLNHTLLHDETRNAWKDWFKLVGIDKDKGDNGPIFSHSNLALKAAVHGQGIALANNVLVKPEIDAGHLIQIFPEALPRQKSFYLVCRDSQSEVGKIATFRNWLLQVVEEEEDSYE
;
A
#
# COMPACT_ATOMS: atom_id res chain seq x y z
N MET A 1 17.13 18.94 -32.05
CA MET A 1 16.00 19.36 -31.20
C MET A 1 15.17 18.12 -30.88
N ARG A 2 14.87 17.82 -29.59
CA ARG A 2 14.03 16.65 -29.23
C ARG A 2 12.61 16.88 -29.75
N LYS A 3 12.09 15.96 -30.56
CA LYS A 3 10.74 16.03 -31.13
C LYS A 3 9.78 15.34 -30.15
N LEU A 4 9.36 16.07 -29.10
CA LEU A 4 8.42 15.55 -28.11
C LEU A 4 6.96 15.75 -28.56
N PRO A 5 6.04 14.86 -28.20
CA PRO A 5 4.61 15.10 -28.32
C PRO A 5 4.20 16.34 -27.52
N PRO A 6 3.05 16.98 -27.84
CA PRO A 6 2.55 18.09 -27.05
C PRO A 6 2.29 17.66 -25.60
N LEU A 7 2.90 18.34 -24.61
CA LEU A 7 2.82 17.94 -23.19
C LEU A 7 1.39 17.93 -22.65
N ASN A 8 0.54 18.88 -23.08
CA ASN A 8 -0.87 18.89 -22.70
C ASN A 8 -1.63 17.67 -23.25
N ALA A 9 -1.24 17.17 -24.43
CA ALA A 9 -1.85 15.98 -25.00
C ALA A 9 -1.43 14.70 -24.23
N LEU A 10 -0.16 14.63 -23.80
CA LEU A 10 0.32 13.55 -22.92
C LEU A 10 -0.41 13.56 -21.59
N LYS A 11 -0.56 14.74 -20.96
CA LYS A 11 -1.29 14.90 -19.68
C LYS A 11 -2.77 14.49 -19.81
N ALA A 12 -3.42 14.90 -20.92
CA ALA A 12 -4.80 14.52 -21.20
C ALA A 12 -4.96 13.00 -21.45
N PHE A 13 -3.99 12.39 -22.14
CA PHE A 13 -3.96 10.96 -22.38
C PHE A 13 -3.79 10.17 -21.08
N GLU A 14 -2.80 10.52 -20.26
CA GLU A 14 -2.53 9.84 -18.98
C GLU A 14 -3.78 9.87 -18.08
N ALA A 15 -4.37 11.03 -17.83
CA ALA A 15 -5.58 11.16 -17.03
C ALA A 15 -6.76 10.35 -17.60
N ALA A 16 -6.96 10.39 -18.94
CA ALA A 16 -8.03 9.63 -19.59
C ALA A 16 -7.79 8.12 -19.52
N ALA A 17 -6.55 7.66 -19.59
CA ALA A 17 -6.16 6.26 -19.48
C ALA A 17 -6.37 5.73 -18.05
N ARG A 18 -5.95 6.46 -17.05
CA ARG A 18 -6.09 6.11 -15.62
C ARG A 18 -7.55 6.02 -15.19
N HIS A 19 -8.41 6.95 -15.65
CA HIS A 19 -9.84 6.94 -15.33
C HIS A 19 -10.69 6.08 -16.28
N LEU A 20 -10.14 5.63 -17.40
CA LEU A 20 -10.90 5.04 -18.53
C LEU A 20 -12.14 5.89 -18.88
N SER A 21 -12.01 7.22 -18.78
CA SER A 21 -13.10 8.18 -18.91
C SER A 21 -12.60 9.57 -19.28
N PHE A 22 -13.05 10.09 -20.43
CA PHE A 22 -12.75 11.48 -20.81
C PHE A 22 -13.43 12.51 -19.91
N THR A 23 -14.58 12.18 -19.34
CA THR A 23 -15.29 13.07 -18.42
C THR A 23 -14.55 13.22 -17.11
N ARG A 24 -14.16 12.11 -16.48
CA ARG A 24 -13.39 12.15 -15.22
C ARG A 24 -12.01 12.81 -15.41
N ALA A 25 -11.35 12.56 -16.54
CA ALA A 25 -10.10 13.23 -16.87
C ALA A 25 -10.30 14.76 -17.05
N ALA A 26 -11.41 15.18 -17.62
CA ALA A 26 -11.76 16.58 -17.80
C ALA A 26 -12.00 17.28 -16.45
N ASP A 27 -12.73 16.60 -15.55
CA ASP A 27 -12.98 17.10 -14.18
C ASP A 27 -11.67 17.28 -13.42
N GLU A 28 -10.76 16.30 -13.47
CA GLU A 28 -9.45 16.36 -12.82
C GLU A 28 -8.56 17.48 -13.38
N LEU A 29 -8.57 17.63 -14.71
CA LEU A 29 -7.72 18.63 -15.39
C LEU A 29 -8.34 20.04 -15.45
N TYR A 30 -9.54 20.22 -14.89
CA TYR A 30 -10.30 21.47 -14.90
C TYR A 30 -10.52 22.03 -16.32
N VAL A 31 -10.84 21.14 -17.26
CA VAL A 31 -11.13 21.47 -18.66
C VAL A 31 -12.45 20.81 -19.11
N THR A 32 -12.87 21.09 -20.36
CA THR A 32 -14.04 20.42 -20.93
C THR A 32 -13.68 19.02 -21.47
N GLN A 33 -14.62 18.09 -21.45
CA GLN A 33 -14.48 16.75 -22.05
C GLN A 33 -14.10 16.82 -23.53
N ALA A 34 -14.63 17.82 -24.27
CA ALA A 34 -14.27 18.06 -25.66
C ALA A 34 -12.79 18.43 -25.82
N ALA A 35 -12.23 19.22 -24.89
CA ALA A 35 -10.82 19.58 -24.88
C ALA A 35 -9.93 18.36 -24.65
N VAL A 36 -10.24 17.49 -23.70
CA VAL A 36 -9.51 16.23 -23.47
C VAL A 36 -9.56 15.34 -24.71
N SER A 37 -10.75 15.14 -25.29
CA SER A 37 -10.91 14.34 -26.51
C SER A 37 -10.10 14.89 -27.70
N HIS A 38 -10.05 16.21 -27.85
CA HIS A 38 -9.26 16.87 -28.89
C HIS A 38 -7.75 16.69 -28.68
N GLN A 39 -7.28 16.84 -27.42
CA GLN A 39 -5.87 16.64 -27.08
C GLN A 39 -5.42 15.19 -27.33
N VAL A 40 -6.24 14.21 -26.92
CA VAL A 40 -5.96 12.79 -27.15
C VAL A 40 -5.93 12.48 -28.64
N LYS A 41 -6.89 12.99 -29.41
CA LYS A 41 -6.89 12.81 -30.87
C LYS A 41 -5.63 13.39 -31.53
N GLY A 42 -5.21 14.58 -31.12
CA GLY A 42 -3.97 15.17 -31.62
C GLY A 42 -2.71 14.35 -31.26
N LEU A 43 -2.71 13.67 -30.11
CA LEU A 43 -1.64 12.76 -29.74
C LEU A 43 -1.65 11.50 -30.62
N GLU A 44 -2.81 10.90 -30.86
CA GLU A 44 -2.96 9.74 -31.76
C GLU A 44 -2.51 10.07 -33.20
N GLU A 45 -2.86 11.26 -33.69
CA GLU A 45 -2.41 11.77 -34.99
C GLU A 45 -0.88 11.97 -35.04
N PHE A 46 -0.29 12.48 -33.94
CA PHE A 46 1.16 12.66 -33.84
C PHE A 46 1.91 11.33 -33.82
N LEU A 47 1.37 10.34 -33.13
CA LEU A 47 1.97 9.00 -32.98
C LEU A 47 1.66 8.09 -34.20
N GLY A 48 0.61 8.39 -34.95
CA GLY A 48 0.15 7.59 -36.09
C GLY A 48 -0.58 6.29 -35.65
N VAL A 49 -0.95 6.17 -34.38
CA VAL A 49 -1.65 4.99 -33.83
C VAL A 49 -2.80 5.42 -32.92
N GLN A 50 -3.84 4.59 -32.81
CA GLN A 50 -4.90 4.81 -31.85
C GLN A 50 -4.52 4.25 -30.50
N LEU A 51 -4.76 5.03 -29.46
CA LEU A 51 -4.49 4.67 -28.06
C LEU A 51 -5.75 4.21 -27.34
N PHE A 52 -6.95 4.62 -27.83
CA PHE A 52 -8.23 4.22 -27.26
C PHE A 52 -9.15 3.53 -28.25
N LEU A 53 -9.90 2.56 -27.74
CA LEU A 53 -11.04 1.95 -28.40
C LEU A 53 -12.33 2.50 -27.78
N ARG A 54 -13.22 3.05 -28.61
CA ARG A 54 -14.56 3.48 -28.18
C ARG A 54 -15.55 2.35 -28.47
N ARG A 55 -16.03 1.64 -27.46
CA ARG A 55 -17.10 0.64 -27.55
C ARG A 55 -18.29 1.07 -26.73
N ASN A 56 -19.48 1.15 -27.39
CA ASN A 56 -20.85 1.27 -26.82
C ASN A 56 -20.95 1.70 -25.32
N ARG A 57 -20.48 2.90 -24.96
CA ARG A 57 -20.44 3.50 -23.61
C ARG A 57 -19.22 3.19 -22.74
N SER A 58 -18.21 2.47 -23.24
CA SER A 58 -16.96 2.26 -22.51
C SER A 58 -15.76 2.77 -23.31
N LEU A 59 -14.79 3.35 -22.59
CA LEU A 59 -13.48 3.72 -23.12
C LEU A 59 -12.51 2.63 -22.70
N LEU A 60 -11.78 2.05 -23.64
CA LEU A 60 -10.78 1.02 -23.40
C LEU A 60 -9.47 1.44 -24.06
N LEU A 61 -8.34 1.00 -23.50
CA LEU A 61 -7.03 1.18 -24.15
C LEU A 61 -6.82 0.15 -25.24
N THR A 62 -6.11 0.54 -26.30
CA THR A 62 -5.51 -0.41 -27.26
C THR A 62 -4.27 -1.07 -26.61
N PRO A 63 -3.70 -2.15 -27.16
CA PRO A 63 -2.42 -2.70 -26.70
C PRO A 63 -1.29 -1.64 -26.72
N GLU A 64 -1.24 -0.80 -27.75
CA GLU A 64 -0.32 0.32 -27.87
C GLU A 64 -0.60 1.38 -26.81
N GLY A 65 -1.89 1.68 -26.56
CA GLY A 65 -2.34 2.60 -25.52
C GLY A 65 -1.96 2.13 -24.11
N GLN A 66 -2.06 0.84 -23.84
CA GLN A 66 -1.69 0.27 -22.54
C GLN A 66 -0.19 0.34 -22.29
N THR A 67 0.62 -0.06 -23.26
CA THR A 67 2.08 0.06 -23.18
C THR A 67 2.50 1.52 -22.99
N TYR A 68 1.94 2.42 -23.79
CA TYR A 68 2.27 3.84 -23.72
C TYR A 68 1.81 4.50 -22.42
N TYR A 69 0.69 4.05 -21.85
CA TYR A 69 0.21 4.54 -20.54
C TYR A 69 1.18 4.21 -19.42
N LEU A 70 1.68 2.97 -19.36
CA LEU A 70 2.63 2.56 -18.32
C LEU A 70 3.91 3.41 -18.37
N GLU A 71 4.48 3.62 -19.57
CA GLU A 71 5.66 4.47 -19.73
C GLU A 71 5.37 5.95 -19.37
N MET A 72 4.21 6.48 -19.77
CA MET A 72 3.85 7.87 -19.46
C MET A 72 3.61 8.07 -17.97
N LYS A 73 3.01 7.12 -17.27
CA LYS A 73 2.86 7.14 -15.83
C LYS A 73 4.23 7.33 -15.16
N GLU A 74 5.20 6.48 -15.46
CA GLU A 74 6.56 6.59 -14.90
C GLU A 74 7.23 7.95 -15.21
N ILE A 75 7.07 8.45 -16.44
CA ILE A 75 7.66 9.74 -16.84
C ILE A 75 7.03 10.90 -16.05
N PHE A 76 5.70 10.91 -15.89
CA PHE A 76 5.03 11.96 -15.12
C PHE A 76 5.39 11.89 -13.63
N ASP A 77 5.55 10.70 -13.06
CA ASP A 77 6.05 10.51 -11.71
C ASP A 77 7.46 11.08 -11.54
N HIS A 78 8.35 10.85 -12.51
CA HIS A 78 9.69 11.45 -12.53
C HIS A 78 9.67 12.98 -12.66
N ILE A 79 8.76 13.55 -13.45
CA ILE A 79 8.59 15.01 -13.56
C ILE A 79 8.11 15.59 -12.22
N MET A 80 7.14 14.94 -11.57
CA MET A 80 6.65 15.34 -10.26
C MET A 80 7.78 15.31 -9.23
N GLN A 81 8.54 14.22 -9.13
CA GLN A 81 9.69 14.09 -8.25
C GLN A 81 10.78 15.17 -8.52
N ALA A 82 11.07 15.44 -9.79
CA ALA A 82 12.03 16.49 -10.16
C ALA A 82 11.54 17.89 -9.74
N THR A 83 10.23 18.14 -9.89
CA THR A 83 9.61 19.40 -9.50
C THR A 83 9.66 19.56 -7.98
N ASP A 84 9.36 18.50 -7.23
CA ASP A 84 9.42 18.48 -5.77
C ASP A 84 10.87 18.70 -5.28
N ARG A 85 11.84 18.08 -5.92
CA ARG A 85 13.26 18.34 -5.61
C ARG A 85 13.63 19.82 -5.75
N VAL A 86 13.14 20.52 -6.78
CA VAL A 86 13.39 21.96 -6.97
C VAL A 86 12.64 22.80 -5.94
N LYS A 87 11.36 22.49 -5.70
CA LYS A 87 10.55 23.20 -4.70
C LYS A 87 11.13 23.07 -3.29
N PHE A 88 11.74 21.94 -2.99
CA PHE A 88 12.23 21.58 -1.65
C PHE A 88 13.75 21.56 -1.52
N ALA A 89 14.48 21.99 -2.55
CA ALA A 89 15.96 22.07 -2.56
C ALA A 89 16.55 22.89 -1.40
N SER A 90 15.75 23.73 -0.72
CA SER A 90 16.15 24.47 0.48
C SER A 90 16.05 23.66 1.79
N GLN A 91 15.62 22.41 1.76
CA GLN A 91 15.38 21.61 2.96
C GLN A 91 16.22 20.34 3.00
N ARG A 92 17.54 20.50 2.87
CA ARG A 92 18.52 19.48 3.30
C ARG A 92 18.33 19.24 4.79
N GLY A 93 17.95 18.04 5.19
CA GLY A 93 17.76 17.74 6.60
C GLY A 93 17.42 16.28 6.85
N SER A 94 17.61 15.83 8.08
CA SER A 94 17.20 14.50 8.47
C SER A 94 15.67 14.43 8.63
N LEU A 95 15.06 13.39 8.10
CA LEU A 95 13.66 13.02 8.30
C LEU A 95 13.62 11.87 9.31
N THR A 96 13.12 12.15 10.50
CA THR A 96 12.94 11.12 11.52
C THR A 96 11.56 10.53 11.47
N ILE A 97 11.49 9.23 11.21
CA ILE A 97 10.25 8.44 11.05
C ILE A 97 10.15 7.48 12.22
N SER A 98 9.04 7.54 12.95
CA SER A 98 8.69 6.59 14.02
C SER A 98 7.62 5.63 13.52
N LEU A 99 7.76 4.32 13.73
CA LEU A 99 6.81 3.34 13.24
C LEU A 99 6.84 2.02 14.04
N PRO A 100 5.74 1.23 14.04
CA PRO A 100 5.71 -0.05 14.72
C PRO A 100 6.74 -1.03 14.13
N PRO A 101 7.42 -1.86 14.95
CA PRO A 101 8.47 -2.76 14.51
C PRO A 101 8.05 -3.70 13.37
N SER A 102 6.86 -4.28 13.45
CA SER A 102 6.37 -5.18 12.40
C SER A 102 6.16 -4.45 11.06
N PHE A 103 5.58 -3.25 11.10
CA PHE A 103 5.41 -2.43 9.89
C PHE A 103 6.77 -2.01 9.31
N ALA A 104 7.72 -1.64 10.18
CA ALA A 104 9.07 -1.31 9.77
C ALA A 104 9.72 -2.44 8.98
N ILE A 105 9.75 -3.64 9.57
CA ILE A 105 10.48 -4.79 9.03
C ILE A 105 9.78 -5.36 7.78
N LEU A 106 8.47 -5.53 7.84
CA LEU A 106 7.74 -6.29 6.83
C LEU A 106 7.30 -5.43 5.64
N TRP A 107 7.01 -4.13 5.88
CA TRP A 107 6.48 -3.28 4.82
C TRP A 107 7.41 -2.13 4.43
N PHE A 108 7.93 -1.37 5.38
CA PHE A 108 8.62 -0.11 5.09
C PHE A 108 10.06 -0.30 4.59
N VAL A 109 10.88 -1.07 5.33
CA VAL A 109 12.32 -1.26 5.02
C VAL A 109 12.55 -1.84 3.62
N PRO A 110 11.77 -2.83 3.14
CA PRO A 110 11.91 -3.34 1.77
C PRO A 110 11.72 -2.28 0.67
N ARG A 111 11.00 -1.18 0.98
CA ARG A 111 10.68 -0.09 0.04
C ARG A 111 11.57 1.14 0.20
N LEU A 112 12.36 1.20 1.26
CA LEU A 112 13.18 2.36 1.62
C LEU A 112 14.20 2.74 0.53
N SER A 113 14.74 1.76 -0.20
CA SER A 113 15.66 2.02 -1.31
C SER A 113 15.03 2.92 -2.38
N ARG A 114 13.77 2.66 -2.76
CA ARG A 114 13.01 3.48 -3.73
C ARG A 114 12.90 4.94 -3.28
N PHE A 115 12.66 5.18 -1.98
CA PHE A 115 12.62 6.55 -1.46
C PHE A 115 13.99 7.23 -1.52
N ARG A 116 15.05 6.53 -1.11
CA ARG A 116 16.41 7.08 -1.11
C ARG A 116 16.94 7.37 -2.52
N GLU A 117 16.58 6.56 -3.49
CA GLU A 117 16.90 6.78 -4.91
C GLU A 117 16.17 8.00 -5.48
N ALA A 118 14.88 8.16 -5.13
CA ALA A 118 14.09 9.30 -5.58
C ALA A 118 14.47 10.61 -4.88
N TYR A 119 14.88 10.56 -3.61
CA TYR A 119 15.15 11.74 -2.76
C TYR A 119 16.49 11.59 -2.00
N PRO A 120 17.63 11.57 -2.70
CA PRO A 120 18.94 11.32 -2.09
C PRO A 120 19.39 12.42 -1.12
N ASP A 121 18.82 13.61 -1.17
CA ASP A 121 19.12 14.73 -0.29
C ASP A 121 18.41 14.67 1.09
N ILE A 122 17.51 13.70 1.29
CA ILE A 122 16.80 13.48 2.55
C ILE A 122 17.48 12.35 3.32
N ASP A 123 18.12 12.68 4.45
CA ASP A 123 18.68 11.69 5.37
C ASP A 123 17.58 11.09 6.23
N VAL A 124 17.27 9.79 6.04
CA VAL A 124 16.18 9.10 6.73
C VAL A 124 16.68 8.44 8.00
N ARG A 125 16.05 8.76 9.13
CA ARG A 125 16.25 8.12 10.43
C ARG A 125 15.01 7.36 10.85
N ILE A 126 15.15 6.07 11.06
CA ILE A 126 14.05 5.17 11.42
C ILE A 126 14.11 4.84 12.90
N ARG A 127 12.98 4.97 13.59
CA ARG A 127 12.79 4.55 14.98
C ARG A 127 11.66 3.54 15.04
N ALA A 128 11.97 2.31 15.35
CA ALA A 128 10.98 1.30 15.64
C ALA A 128 10.56 1.41 17.11
N VAL A 129 9.27 1.67 17.36
CA VAL A 129 8.71 1.85 18.71
C VAL A 129 7.41 1.06 18.85
N ASP A 130 7.23 0.43 20.00
CA ASP A 130 6.09 -0.47 20.26
C ASP A 130 4.82 0.26 20.68
N GLU A 131 4.97 1.30 21.48
CA GLU A 131 3.84 2.07 21.98
C GLU A 131 3.93 3.51 21.50
N VAL A 132 2.80 4.00 21.04
CA VAL A 132 2.61 5.40 20.73
C VAL A 132 1.40 5.87 21.52
N ASP A 133 1.64 6.71 22.51
CA ASP A 133 0.61 7.33 23.35
C ASP A 133 -0.29 8.33 22.56
N GLY A 134 -0.10 8.39 21.25
CA GLY A 134 -0.82 9.29 20.36
C GLY A 134 -0.21 10.68 20.28
N SER A 135 0.95 10.91 20.90
CA SER A 135 1.71 12.14 20.79
C SER A 135 2.97 11.98 19.93
N LEU A 136 3.26 12.97 19.10
CA LEU A 136 4.49 13.02 18.33
C LEU A 136 5.55 13.76 19.14
N THR A 137 6.64 13.09 19.50
CA THR A 137 7.76 13.75 20.19
C THR A 137 8.42 14.79 19.29
N ASP A 138 9.08 15.81 19.88
CA ASP A 138 9.60 16.95 19.09
C ASP A 138 10.71 16.57 18.11
N ASP A 139 11.37 15.45 18.33
CA ASP A 139 12.45 14.91 17.52
C ASP A 139 11.97 13.93 16.43
N VAL A 140 10.64 13.73 16.29
CA VAL A 140 10.01 12.92 15.25
C VAL A 140 9.24 13.84 14.29
N ASP A 141 9.56 13.74 13.00
CA ASP A 141 8.89 14.50 11.93
C ASP A 141 7.56 13.88 11.53
N VAL A 142 7.57 12.56 11.33
CA VAL A 142 6.38 11.77 10.95
C VAL A 142 6.36 10.45 11.71
N ALA A 143 5.17 9.89 11.91
CA ALA A 143 5.04 8.55 12.46
C ALA A 143 4.04 7.71 11.68
N ILE A 144 4.17 6.40 11.78
CA ILE A 144 3.13 5.45 11.38
C ILE A 144 2.45 4.96 12.64
N TYR A 145 1.15 5.20 12.75
CA TYR A 145 0.34 4.77 13.88
C TYR A 145 -0.68 3.73 13.46
N TYR A 146 -0.90 2.75 14.31
CA TYR A 146 -1.96 1.78 14.15
C TYR A 146 -3.16 2.16 15.01
N GLY A 147 -4.29 2.49 14.39
CA GLY A 147 -5.44 2.97 15.15
C GLY A 147 -6.66 3.35 14.33
N SER A 148 -7.53 4.17 14.92
CA SER A 148 -8.79 4.60 14.31
C SER A 148 -8.70 5.84 13.41
N GLY A 149 -7.49 6.41 13.24
CA GLY A 149 -7.27 7.60 12.40
C GLY A 149 -7.53 8.95 13.09
N LYS A 150 -7.68 8.96 14.42
CA LYS A 150 -7.98 10.19 15.16
C LYS A 150 -6.97 10.39 16.28
N TRP A 151 -6.11 11.40 16.14
CA TRP A 151 -5.13 11.82 17.15
C TRP A 151 -5.17 13.34 17.27
N PRO A 152 -5.43 13.90 18.47
CA PRO A 152 -5.52 15.34 18.68
C PRO A 152 -4.24 16.07 18.22
N GLY A 153 -4.39 17.14 17.44
CA GLY A 153 -3.28 17.96 16.95
C GLY A 153 -2.45 17.33 15.82
N LEU A 154 -2.79 16.13 15.37
CA LEU A 154 -2.12 15.46 14.27
C LEU A 154 -3.03 15.34 13.05
N LYS A 155 -2.45 15.50 11.87
CA LYS A 155 -3.05 15.15 10.59
C LYS A 155 -2.73 13.70 10.28
N ALA A 156 -3.74 12.91 9.95
CA ALA A 156 -3.63 11.48 9.71
C ALA A 156 -4.06 11.14 8.29
N PHE A 157 -3.23 10.34 7.61
CA PHE A 157 -3.47 9.85 6.27
C PHE A 157 -3.53 8.33 6.32
N LYS A 158 -4.68 7.76 5.99
CA LYS A 158 -4.86 6.30 5.97
C LYS A 158 -3.97 5.67 4.91
N LEU A 159 -3.28 4.58 5.25
CA LEU A 159 -2.43 3.88 4.31
C LEU A 159 -3.18 2.73 3.62
N HIS A 160 -3.81 1.84 4.37
CA HIS A 160 -4.42 0.64 3.79
C HIS A 160 -5.77 0.31 4.41
N ASN A 161 -6.58 -0.49 3.70
CA ASN A 161 -7.68 -1.23 4.28
C ASN A 161 -7.18 -2.57 4.78
N GLU A 162 -7.45 -2.88 6.06
CA GLU A 162 -6.85 -4.02 6.71
C GLU A 162 -7.86 -5.09 7.08
N TYR A 163 -7.44 -6.33 6.88
CA TYR A 163 -8.12 -7.53 7.30
C TYR A 163 -7.10 -8.61 7.67
N LEU A 164 -7.52 -9.58 8.48
CA LEU A 164 -6.67 -10.71 8.86
C LEU A 164 -7.09 -11.94 8.07
N ILE A 165 -6.09 -12.66 7.55
CA ILE A 165 -6.25 -13.90 6.81
C ILE A 165 -5.45 -15.03 7.46
N PRO A 166 -5.96 -16.27 7.47
CA PRO A 166 -5.22 -17.43 7.96
C PRO A 166 -4.16 -17.86 6.95
N VAL A 167 -2.91 -17.93 7.41
CA VAL A 167 -1.75 -18.29 6.56
C VAL A 167 -0.88 -19.34 7.22
N CYS A 168 -0.27 -20.19 6.42
CA CYS A 168 0.72 -21.15 6.88
C CYS A 168 1.81 -21.39 5.84
N SER A 169 2.91 -22.03 6.27
CA SER A 169 3.91 -22.56 5.33
C SER A 169 3.30 -23.68 4.47
N PRO A 170 3.61 -23.76 3.17
CA PRO A 170 3.25 -24.90 2.30
C PRO A 170 3.65 -26.26 2.89
N LEU A 171 4.69 -26.29 3.73
CA LEU A 171 5.15 -27.51 4.41
C LEU A 171 4.07 -28.17 5.28
N LEU A 172 3.12 -27.37 5.82
CA LEU A 172 2.03 -27.91 6.65
C LEU A 172 0.97 -28.65 5.84
N LEU A 173 0.83 -28.36 4.55
CA LEU A 173 -0.15 -29.03 3.68
C LEU A 173 0.20 -30.49 3.41
N GLY A 174 1.49 -30.83 3.44
CA GLY A 174 1.98 -32.21 3.27
C GLY A 174 1.93 -33.05 4.54
N GLY A 175 1.47 -32.50 5.65
CA GLY A 175 1.43 -33.15 6.96
C GLY A 175 0.30 -34.18 7.10
N THR A 176 0.28 -34.89 8.24
CA THR A 176 -0.73 -35.91 8.56
C THR A 176 -2.09 -35.32 8.97
N LYS A 177 -2.15 -34.03 9.31
CA LYS A 177 -3.38 -33.34 9.72
C LYS A 177 -3.95 -32.58 8.51
N PRO A 178 -5.22 -32.82 8.14
CA PRO A 178 -5.82 -32.13 7.01
C PRO A 178 -6.03 -30.62 7.30
N LEU A 179 -6.06 -29.82 6.21
CA LEU A 179 -6.44 -28.39 6.21
C LEU A 179 -7.40 -28.15 5.04
N ARG A 180 -8.60 -28.75 5.11
CA ARG A 180 -9.62 -28.72 4.04
C ARG A 180 -10.76 -27.77 4.36
N GLU A 181 -11.06 -27.62 5.63
CA GLU A 181 -12.13 -26.73 6.13
C GLU A 181 -11.68 -25.96 7.38
N PRO A 182 -12.31 -24.82 7.71
CA PRO A 182 -11.94 -24.00 8.87
C PRO A 182 -11.84 -24.74 10.21
N ARG A 183 -12.64 -25.81 10.40
CA ARG A 183 -12.58 -26.63 11.62
C ARG A 183 -11.29 -27.40 11.80
N ASP A 184 -10.60 -27.71 10.71
CA ASP A 184 -9.33 -28.43 10.76
C ASP A 184 -8.25 -27.63 11.50
N LEU A 185 -8.34 -26.29 11.52
CA LEU A 185 -7.45 -25.40 12.26
C LEU A 185 -7.35 -25.74 13.74
N LEU A 186 -8.42 -26.29 14.33
CA LEU A 186 -8.45 -26.70 15.75
C LEU A 186 -7.47 -27.85 16.08
N ASN A 187 -7.01 -28.56 15.05
CA ASN A 187 -6.04 -29.65 15.17
C ASN A 187 -4.58 -29.19 14.99
N HIS A 188 -4.38 -27.88 14.64
CA HIS A 188 -3.07 -27.29 14.42
C HIS A 188 -2.69 -26.32 15.51
N THR A 189 -1.40 -25.99 15.59
CA THR A 189 -0.92 -24.93 16.47
C THR A 189 -1.30 -23.58 15.89
N LEU A 190 -2.01 -22.76 16.65
CA LEU A 190 -2.37 -21.39 16.27
C LEU A 190 -1.34 -20.42 16.83
N LEU A 191 -0.82 -19.55 15.96
CA LEU A 191 0.14 -18.54 16.32
C LEU A 191 -0.62 -17.24 16.60
N HIS A 192 -0.50 -16.72 17.81
CA HIS A 192 -1.25 -15.55 18.26
C HIS A 192 -0.38 -14.31 18.25
N ASP A 193 -0.95 -13.18 17.81
CA ASP A 193 -0.33 -11.87 17.83
C ASP A 193 -0.92 -11.06 19.00
N GLU A 194 -0.10 -10.64 19.94
CA GLU A 194 -0.43 -9.90 21.18
C GLU A 194 -1.45 -10.59 22.08
N THR A 195 -2.56 -11.04 21.53
CA THR A 195 -3.67 -11.65 22.28
C THR A 195 -4.27 -12.85 21.52
N ARG A 196 -5.13 -13.60 22.21
CA ARG A 196 -5.87 -14.72 21.60
C ARG A 196 -7.19 -14.30 20.93
N ASN A 197 -7.54 -13.02 20.99
CA ASN A 197 -8.87 -12.54 20.57
C ASN A 197 -9.06 -12.61 19.05
N ALA A 198 -8.01 -12.35 18.25
CA ALA A 198 -8.13 -12.36 16.81
C ALA A 198 -8.61 -13.72 16.26
N TRP A 199 -8.06 -14.82 16.78
CA TRP A 199 -8.51 -16.17 16.40
C TRP A 199 -9.95 -16.46 16.86
N LYS A 200 -10.34 -16.04 18.06
CA LYS A 200 -11.72 -16.16 18.54
C LYS A 200 -12.71 -15.41 17.64
N ASP A 201 -12.36 -14.21 17.23
CA ASP A 201 -13.18 -13.41 16.31
C ASP A 201 -13.27 -14.04 14.94
N TRP A 202 -12.16 -14.59 14.41
CA TRP A 202 -12.14 -15.28 13.13
C TRP A 202 -12.96 -16.57 13.15
N PHE A 203 -12.83 -17.40 14.21
CA PHE A 203 -13.66 -18.59 14.36
C PHE A 203 -15.15 -18.26 14.45
N LYS A 204 -15.51 -17.18 15.15
CA LYS A 204 -16.88 -16.69 15.18
C LYS A 204 -17.37 -16.29 13.79
N LEU A 205 -16.54 -15.66 12.99
CA LEU A 205 -16.86 -15.27 11.60
C LEU A 205 -17.24 -16.49 10.74
N VAL A 206 -16.53 -17.61 10.90
CA VAL A 206 -16.77 -18.85 10.13
C VAL A 206 -17.73 -19.82 10.84
N GLY A 207 -18.44 -19.39 11.90
CA GLY A 207 -19.47 -20.18 12.59
C GLY A 207 -18.94 -21.30 13.51
N ILE A 208 -17.69 -21.18 13.95
CA ILE A 208 -17.07 -22.10 14.93
C ILE A 208 -17.12 -21.49 16.33
N ASP A 209 -17.34 -22.33 17.35
CA ASP A 209 -17.41 -21.90 18.74
C ASP A 209 -16.12 -21.16 19.16
N LYS A 210 -16.29 -19.93 19.68
CA LYS A 210 -15.21 -19.01 20.06
C LYS A 210 -14.31 -19.52 21.20
N ASP A 211 -14.77 -20.49 21.99
CA ASP A 211 -14.01 -21.05 23.13
C ASP A 211 -12.95 -22.07 22.65
N LYS A 212 -12.95 -22.37 21.35
CA LYS A 212 -11.91 -23.17 20.71
C LYS A 212 -10.95 -22.23 19.99
N GLY A 213 -9.66 -22.49 20.07
CA GLY A 213 -8.65 -21.64 19.41
C GLY A 213 -7.68 -20.95 20.37
N ASP A 214 -7.64 -21.40 21.63
CA ASP A 214 -6.67 -20.92 22.63
C ASP A 214 -5.33 -21.68 22.59
N ASN A 215 -5.14 -22.58 21.60
CA ASN A 215 -3.95 -23.39 21.46
C ASN A 215 -2.82 -22.64 20.78
N GLY A 216 -1.63 -22.68 21.35
CA GLY A 216 -0.39 -22.18 20.75
C GLY A 216 0.23 -20.96 21.42
N PRO A 217 1.43 -20.55 20.97
CA PRO A 217 2.18 -19.45 21.56
C PRO A 217 1.58 -18.10 21.22
N ILE A 218 1.82 -17.12 22.10
CA ILE A 218 1.49 -15.70 21.90
C ILE A 218 2.81 -14.97 21.65
N PHE A 219 2.85 -14.18 20.60
CA PHE A 219 3.98 -13.32 20.23
C PHE A 219 3.64 -11.88 20.54
N SER A 220 4.62 -11.09 20.93
CA SER A 220 4.45 -9.66 21.16
C SER A 220 4.29 -8.83 19.89
N HIS A 221 4.66 -9.39 18.74
CA HIS A 221 4.69 -8.69 17.45
C HIS A 221 4.33 -9.61 16.30
N SER A 222 3.60 -9.09 15.31
CA SER A 222 3.13 -9.82 14.13
C SER A 222 4.28 -10.43 13.32
N ASN A 223 5.43 -9.74 13.21
CA ASN A 223 6.60 -10.25 12.49
C ASN A 223 7.17 -11.54 13.09
N LEU A 224 7.09 -11.70 14.41
CA LEU A 224 7.51 -12.93 15.09
C LEU A 224 6.57 -14.10 14.81
N ALA A 225 5.25 -13.84 14.87
CA ALA A 225 4.23 -14.83 14.54
C ALA A 225 4.34 -15.27 13.08
N LEU A 226 4.53 -14.32 12.14
CA LEU A 226 4.74 -14.62 10.73
C LEU A 226 6.03 -15.43 10.50
N LYS A 227 7.11 -15.07 11.17
CA LYS A 227 8.36 -15.83 11.06
C LYS A 227 8.21 -17.27 11.56
N ALA A 228 7.48 -17.48 12.66
CA ALA A 228 7.15 -18.82 13.13
C ALA A 228 6.30 -19.60 12.12
N ALA A 229 5.32 -18.94 11.46
CA ALA A 229 4.51 -19.55 10.41
C ALA A 229 5.34 -19.96 9.20
N VAL A 230 6.27 -19.11 8.71
CA VAL A 230 7.22 -19.43 7.62
C VAL A 230 8.02 -20.69 7.92
N HIS A 231 8.44 -20.88 9.18
CA HIS A 231 9.15 -22.07 9.63
C HIS A 231 8.25 -23.28 9.92
N GLY A 232 6.97 -23.24 9.54
CA GLY A 232 6.05 -24.38 9.71
C GLY A 232 5.66 -24.69 11.15
N GLN A 233 5.87 -23.75 12.11
CA GLN A 233 5.57 -23.99 13.52
C GLN A 233 4.07 -23.92 13.85
N GLY A 234 3.25 -23.43 12.92
CA GLY A 234 1.81 -23.32 13.08
C GLY A 234 1.17 -22.41 12.02
N ILE A 235 -0.06 -22.04 12.28
CA ILE A 235 -0.90 -21.21 11.42
C ILE A 235 -1.06 -19.84 12.06
N ALA A 236 -0.75 -18.77 11.35
CA ALA A 236 -0.91 -17.41 11.79
C ALA A 236 -2.17 -16.77 11.20
N LEU A 237 -2.80 -15.89 11.98
CA LEU A 237 -3.81 -14.98 11.46
C LEU A 237 -3.11 -13.65 11.15
N ALA A 238 -2.81 -13.44 9.87
CA ALA A 238 -1.90 -12.42 9.41
C ALA A 238 -2.62 -11.20 8.84
N ASN A 239 -2.08 -10.02 9.09
CA ASN A 239 -2.49 -8.79 8.42
C ASN A 239 -2.16 -8.89 6.92
N ASN A 240 -3.15 -8.62 6.05
CA ASN A 240 -3.03 -8.73 4.59
C ASN A 240 -1.86 -7.95 4.01
N VAL A 241 -1.61 -6.75 4.53
CA VAL A 241 -0.54 -5.86 4.06
C VAL A 241 0.85 -6.37 4.45
N LEU A 242 0.99 -6.81 5.71
CA LEU A 242 2.27 -7.24 6.25
C LEU A 242 2.70 -8.63 5.76
N VAL A 243 1.76 -9.49 5.41
CA VAL A 243 2.05 -10.86 4.97
C VAL A 243 2.33 -10.98 3.48
N LYS A 244 1.91 -10.01 2.70
CA LYS A 244 1.99 -10.04 1.23
C LYS A 244 3.38 -10.44 0.70
N PRO A 245 4.51 -9.86 1.18
CA PRO A 245 5.83 -10.25 0.70
C PRO A 245 6.14 -11.73 0.88
N GLU A 246 5.70 -12.34 1.98
CA GLU A 246 5.94 -13.76 2.25
C GLU A 246 5.03 -14.67 1.39
N ILE A 247 3.84 -14.20 1.04
CA ILE A 247 2.95 -14.91 0.09
C ILE A 247 3.53 -14.83 -1.32
N ASP A 248 3.94 -13.65 -1.78
CA ASP A 248 4.51 -13.45 -3.11
C ASP A 248 5.82 -14.25 -3.31
N ALA A 249 6.60 -14.40 -2.24
CA ALA A 249 7.79 -15.24 -2.23
C ALA A 249 7.48 -16.77 -2.12
N GLY A 250 6.22 -17.16 -1.93
CA GLY A 250 5.81 -18.54 -1.78
C GLY A 250 6.19 -19.19 -0.43
N HIS A 251 6.63 -18.39 0.55
CA HIS A 251 6.97 -18.88 1.88
C HIS A 251 5.72 -19.16 2.73
N LEU A 252 4.67 -18.38 2.50
CA LEU A 252 3.35 -18.54 3.11
C LEU A 252 2.27 -18.66 2.04
N ILE A 253 1.18 -19.31 2.39
CA ILE A 253 -0.04 -19.39 1.59
C ILE A 253 -1.23 -19.04 2.43
N GLN A 254 -2.21 -18.35 1.85
CA GLN A 254 -3.54 -18.20 2.42
C GLN A 254 -4.29 -19.52 2.27
N ILE A 255 -4.82 -20.04 3.38
CA ILE A 255 -5.46 -21.37 3.40
C ILE A 255 -6.97 -21.34 3.28
N PHE A 256 -7.61 -20.23 3.67
CA PHE A 256 -9.05 -20.04 3.55
C PHE A 256 -9.35 -18.63 3.06
N PRO A 257 -10.40 -18.42 2.26
CA PRO A 257 -10.74 -17.11 1.69
C PRO A 257 -11.35 -16.14 2.72
N GLU A 258 -11.83 -16.64 3.87
CA GLU A 258 -12.49 -15.81 4.87
C GLU A 258 -11.49 -14.85 5.52
N ALA A 259 -11.77 -13.57 5.35
CA ALA A 259 -10.96 -12.47 5.88
C ALA A 259 -11.70 -11.79 7.05
N LEU A 260 -11.02 -11.60 8.17
CA LEU A 260 -11.56 -10.90 9.33
C LEU A 260 -11.28 -9.38 9.19
N PRO A 261 -12.31 -8.54 8.94
CA PRO A 261 -12.11 -7.10 8.80
C PRO A 261 -11.58 -6.47 10.10
N ARG A 262 -10.72 -5.46 9.96
CA ARG A 262 -10.20 -4.68 11.09
C ARG A 262 -10.78 -3.27 11.09
N GLN A 263 -11.14 -2.76 12.28
CA GLN A 263 -11.58 -1.37 12.44
C GLN A 263 -10.41 -0.39 12.53
N LYS A 264 -9.23 -0.89 12.89
CA LYS A 264 -7.99 -0.13 12.96
C LYS A 264 -7.19 -0.34 11.68
N SER A 265 -6.40 0.67 11.32
CA SER A 265 -5.49 0.63 10.18
C SER A 265 -4.18 1.34 10.51
N PHE A 266 -3.18 1.19 9.64
CA PHE A 266 -1.99 2.03 9.68
C PHE A 266 -2.28 3.39 9.05
N TYR A 267 -1.78 4.44 9.69
CA TYR A 267 -1.88 5.82 9.24
C TYR A 267 -0.52 6.49 9.30
N LEU A 268 -0.18 7.23 8.26
CA LEU A 268 0.87 8.24 8.36
C LEU A 268 0.33 9.42 9.16
N VAL A 269 1.03 9.83 10.19
CA VAL A 269 0.67 10.99 11.00
C VAL A 269 1.83 11.99 11.07
N CYS A 270 1.50 13.27 11.08
CA CYS A 270 2.42 14.39 11.30
C CYS A 270 1.68 15.53 12.00
N ARG A 271 2.41 16.50 12.54
CA ARG A 271 1.79 17.71 13.09
C ARG A 271 1.05 18.44 11.98
N ASP A 272 -0.18 18.91 12.26
CA ASP A 272 -1.01 19.59 11.27
C ASP A 272 -0.29 20.82 10.69
N SER A 273 0.38 21.61 11.54
CA SER A 273 1.18 22.76 11.14
C SER A 273 2.38 22.46 10.24
N GLN A 274 2.82 21.21 10.20
CA GLN A 274 3.99 20.76 9.44
C GLN A 274 3.63 19.87 8.26
N SER A 275 2.36 19.56 8.06
CA SER A 275 1.91 18.60 7.03
C SER A 275 2.33 19.00 5.60
N GLU A 276 2.52 20.29 5.35
CA GLU A 276 2.95 20.83 4.04
C GLU A 276 4.44 21.26 4.04
N VAL A 277 5.21 20.96 5.10
CA VAL A 277 6.66 21.20 5.14
C VAL A 277 7.37 20.22 4.22
N GLY A 278 8.27 20.74 3.36
CA GLY A 278 8.89 20.08 2.23
C GLY A 278 9.24 18.61 2.41
N LYS A 279 10.17 18.27 3.33
CA LYS A 279 10.57 16.87 3.53
C LYS A 279 9.43 15.96 4.01
N ILE A 280 8.51 16.50 4.83
CA ILE A 280 7.35 15.77 5.36
C ILE A 280 6.33 15.55 4.24
N ALA A 281 5.99 16.59 3.49
CA ALA A 281 5.08 16.51 2.35
C ALA A 281 5.63 15.58 1.25
N THR A 282 6.94 15.66 0.96
CA THR A 282 7.62 14.79 0.01
C THR A 282 7.51 13.31 0.42
N PHE A 283 7.82 13.01 1.68
CA PHE A 283 7.72 11.64 2.18
C PHE A 283 6.27 11.13 2.20
N ARG A 284 5.33 11.97 2.67
CA ARG A 284 3.91 11.65 2.66
C ARG A 284 3.41 11.29 1.26
N ASN A 285 3.69 12.15 0.29
CA ASN A 285 3.20 11.95 -1.08
C ASN A 285 3.80 10.69 -1.71
N TRP A 286 5.11 10.46 -1.50
CA TRP A 286 5.77 9.24 -1.94
C TRP A 286 5.15 8.00 -1.30
N LEU A 287 4.91 8.04 0.03
CA LEU A 287 4.35 6.88 0.74
C LEU A 287 2.94 6.56 0.27
N LEU A 288 2.09 7.57 0.09
CA LEU A 288 0.72 7.40 -0.41
C LEU A 288 0.70 6.86 -1.84
N GLN A 289 1.61 7.34 -2.70
CA GLN A 289 1.76 6.81 -4.05
C GLN A 289 2.17 5.33 -4.05
N VAL A 290 3.12 4.92 -3.21
CA VAL A 290 3.51 3.51 -3.08
C VAL A 290 2.35 2.64 -2.62
N VAL A 291 1.53 3.14 -1.70
CA VAL A 291 0.32 2.45 -1.23
C VAL A 291 -0.70 2.28 -2.36
N GLU A 292 -0.95 3.34 -3.14
CA GLU A 292 -1.88 3.33 -4.27
C GLU A 292 -1.42 2.35 -5.37
N GLU A 293 -0.13 2.36 -5.72
CA GLU A 293 0.46 1.42 -6.69
C GLU A 293 0.27 -0.05 -6.28
N GLU A 294 0.32 -0.33 -4.97
CA GLU A 294 0.11 -1.67 -4.44
C GLU A 294 -1.37 -2.06 -4.43
N GLU A 295 -2.27 -1.15 -4.08
CA GLU A 295 -3.72 -1.42 -4.12
C GLU A 295 -4.19 -1.70 -5.55
N ASP A 296 -3.73 -0.94 -6.55
CA ASP A 296 -4.04 -1.18 -7.97
C ASP A 296 -3.53 -2.55 -8.47
N SER A 297 -2.50 -3.11 -7.87
CA SER A 297 -1.99 -4.44 -8.22
C SER A 297 -2.85 -5.60 -7.69
N TYR A 298 -3.89 -5.31 -6.89
CA TYR A 298 -4.81 -6.30 -6.31
C TYR A 298 -6.15 -6.44 -7.07
N GLU A 299 -6.47 -5.51 -8.01
CA GLU A 299 -7.61 -5.59 -8.91
C GLU A 299 -7.25 -6.30 -10.25
#